data_7318a6422e23255476abf3dcc0691136
#
_entry.id   7318a6422e23255476abf3dcc0691136
#
_cell.length_a   1.000
_cell.length_b   1.000
_cell.length_c   1.000
_cell.angle_alpha   90.00
_cell.angle_beta   90.00
_cell.angle_gamma   90.00
#
_symmetry.space_group_name_H-M   'P 1'
#
loop_
_entity.id
_entity.type
_entity.pdbx_description
1 polymer ?
#
loop_
_entity_poly.entity_id
_entity_poly.type
_entity_poly.pdbx_seq_one_letter_code
_entity_poly.pdbx_strand_id
1 'polypeptide(L)'
;MNFDLTEEQNEIAELAARILDDHIDIEVLRKTEESQDWFDRELWEKFVSSGLIGATIKEDVGGAGLDILALVCLLRAQGQHVAPIPLLPTLVSAMTVDKFGTDDKRGSLLPEIVNGSKLLTFASQEFLNDHFMEPVTSYENGLITGTKIVVEYANHADSVLVTAIDGDEPVVCIVDLKDPNITMRATDSTRGEPLWELSFEKTAADKIGGRESVYWLFQILLVSLCAVQLGVTETALKMTASYTSEREQFGRPLATFQAVTQ
;
A
#
# COMPACT_ATOMS: atom_id res chain seq x y z
N MET A 1 -7.23 -3.79 -29.75
CA MET A 1 -6.56 -3.54 -28.46
C MET A 1 -6.73 -4.83 -27.68
N ASN A 2 -5.63 -5.46 -27.25
CA ASN A 2 -5.69 -6.67 -26.42
C ASN A 2 -5.75 -6.22 -24.96
N PHE A 3 -6.71 -6.74 -24.19
CA PHE A 3 -6.87 -6.47 -22.76
C PHE A 3 -6.51 -7.68 -21.88
N ASP A 4 -6.02 -8.76 -22.51
CA ASP A 4 -5.59 -9.94 -21.77
C ASP A 4 -4.28 -9.66 -21.02
N LEU A 5 -4.16 -10.22 -19.82
CA LEU A 5 -2.91 -10.21 -19.08
C LEU A 5 -1.86 -11.05 -19.80
N THR A 6 -0.59 -10.70 -19.65
CA THR A 6 0.53 -11.55 -20.11
C THR A 6 0.60 -12.82 -19.27
N GLU A 7 1.36 -13.82 -19.74
CA GLU A 7 1.60 -15.06 -19.01
C GLU A 7 2.21 -14.76 -17.62
N GLU A 8 3.22 -13.92 -17.55
CA GLU A 8 3.89 -13.49 -16.31
C GLU A 8 2.95 -12.77 -15.34
N GLN A 9 2.07 -11.88 -15.85
CA GLN A 9 1.08 -11.19 -15.02
C GLN A 9 0.04 -12.17 -14.45
N ASN A 10 -0.37 -13.17 -15.25
CA ASN A 10 -1.28 -14.24 -14.79
C ASN A 10 -0.61 -15.12 -13.73
N GLU A 11 0.65 -15.53 -13.94
CA GLU A 11 1.40 -16.35 -12.97
C GLU A 11 1.52 -15.63 -11.61
N ILE A 12 1.83 -14.34 -11.60
CA ILE A 12 1.90 -13.54 -10.37
C ILE A 12 0.53 -13.42 -9.69
N ALA A 13 -0.53 -13.17 -10.46
CA ALA A 13 -1.88 -13.10 -9.93
C ALA A 13 -2.31 -14.42 -9.29
N GLU A 14 -2.06 -15.56 -9.97
CA GLU A 14 -2.38 -16.89 -9.47
C GLU A 14 -1.54 -17.28 -8.25
N LEU A 15 -0.25 -16.94 -8.24
CA LEU A 15 0.63 -17.19 -7.11
C LEU A 15 0.18 -16.42 -5.87
N ALA A 16 -0.10 -15.11 -6.01
CA ALA A 16 -0.58 -14.29 -4.93
C ALA A 16 -1.93 -14.80 -4.38
N ALA A 17 -2.88 -15.10 -5.28
CA ALA A 17 -4.18 -15.64 -4.88
C ALA A 17 -4.04 -16.97 -4.11
N ARG A 18 -3.22 -17.89 -4.58
CA ARG A 18 -2.98 -19.18 -3.90
C ARG A 18 -2.40 -19.01 -2.51
N ILE A 19 -1.37 -18.13 -2.34
CA ILE A 19 -0.78 -17.87 -1.02
C ILE A 19 -1.84 -17.30 -0.07
N LEU A 20 -2.69 -16.42 -0.57
CA LEU A 20 -3.74 -15.77 0.22
C LEU A 20 -4.87 -16.74 0.56
N ASP A 21 -5.34 -17.55 -0.41
CA ASP A 21 -6.37 -18.57 -0.19
C ASP A 21 -5.92 -19.63 0.84
N ASP A 22 -4.65 -20.02 0.81
CA ASP A 22 -4.09 -21.03 1.72
C ASP A 22 -3.81 -20.48 3.14
N HIS A 23 -3.68 -19.16 3.30
CA HIS A 23 -3.27 -18.55 4.57
C HIS A 23 -4.40 -17.81 5.28
N ILE A 24 -5.27 -17.11 4.56
CA ILE A 24 -6.26 -16.22 5.15
C ILE A 24 -7.61 -16.92 5.29
N ASP A 25 -8.05 -17.01 6.53
CA ASP A 25 -9.42 -17.31 6.90
C ASP A 25 -9.97 -16.27 7.88
N ILE A 26 -11.23 -16.41 8.27
CA ILE A 26 -11.89 -15.46 9.18
C ILE A 26 -11.25 -15.43 10.57
N GLU A 27 -10.66 -16.53 11.03
CA GLU A 27 -10.03 -16.63 12.35
C GLU A 27 -8.66 -15.93 12.35
N VAL A 28 -7.90 -16.05 11.24
CA VAL A 28 -6.64 -15.31 11.03
C VAL A 28 -6.92 -13.79 11.04
N LEU A 29 -7.94 -13.34 10.30
CA LEU A 29 -8.30 -11.92 10.25
C LEU A 29 -8.72 -11.39 11.63
N ARG A 30 -9.59 -12.11 12.37
CA ARG A 30 -10.00 -11.73 13.73
C ARG A 30 -8.81 -11.65 14.69
N LYS A 31 -7.93 -12.64 14.66
CA LYS A 31 -6.74 -12.66 15.51
C LYS A 31 -5.82 -11.48 15.22
N THR A 32 -5.65 -11.14 13.94
CA THR A 32 -4.82 -10.01 13.53
C THR A 32 -5.46 -8.68 13.98
N GLU A 33 -6.80 -8.54 13.85
CA GLU A 33 -7.53 -7.38 14.33
C GLU A 33 -7.43 -7.22 15.85
N GLU A 34 -7.58 -8.31 16.61
CA GLU A 34 -7.45 -8.31 18.08
C GLU A 34 -6.03 -7.98 18.57
N SER A 35 -5.01 -8.26 17.76
CA SER A 35 -3.61 -7.96 18.09
C SER A 35 -3.31 -6.46 18.12
N GLN A 36 -4.14 -5.63 17.51
CA GLN A 36 -3.92 -4.20 17.27
C GLN A 36 -2.67 -3.87 16.43
N ASP A 37 -1.96 -4.89 15.94
CA ASP A 37 -0.74 -4.76 15.15
C ASP A 37 -1.04 -4.70 13.64
N TRP A 38 -2.16 -5.32 13.22
CA TRP A 38 -2.62 -5.40 11.83
C TRP A 38 -1.56 -5.81 10.83
N PHE A 39 -0.59 -6.57 11.28
CA PHE A 39 0.48 -7.05 10.42
C PHE A 39 0.68 -8.56 10.58
N ASP A 40 0.24 -9.32 9.59
CA ASP A 40 0.51 -10.75 9.48
C ASP A 40 1.92 -10.98 8.91
N ARG A 41 2.89 -11.17 9.82
CA ARG A 41 4.30 -11.35 9.47
C ARG A 41 4.56 -12.66 8.73
N GLU A 42 3.82 -13.73 9.06
CA GLU A 42 3.98 -15.02 8.38
C GLU A 42 3.54 -14.91 6.91
N LEU A 43 2.41 -14.24 6.66
CA LEU A 43 1.96 -13.97 5.31
C LEU A 43 2.95 -13.09 4.55
N TRP A 44 3.50 -12.05 5.20
CA TRP A 44 4.52 -11.19 4.61
C TRP A 44 5.75 -11.98 4.18
N GLU A 45 6.27 -12.87 5.05
CA GLU A 45 7.41 -13.73 4.75
C GLU A 45 7.14 -14.67 3.56
N LYS A 46 5.91 -15.15 3.40
CA LYS A 46 5.49 -15.93 2.22
C LYS A 46 5.55 -15.09 0.94
N PHE A 47 5.09 -13.83 0.99
CA PHE A 47 5.18 -12.91 -0.16
C PHE A 47 6.62 -12.58 -0.52
N VAL A 48 7.47 -12.31 0.46
CA VAL A 48 8.91 -12.06 0.27
C VAL A 48 9.58 -13.28 -0.36
N SER A 49 9.44 -14.45 0.24
CA SER A 49 10.11 -15.68 -0.22
C SER A 49 9.65 -16.14 -1.61
N SER A 50 8.44 -15.74 -2.02
CA SER A 50 7.89 -15.99 -3.34
C SER A 50 8.29 -14.93 -4.38
N GLY A 51 9.06 -13.90 -4.01
CA GLY A 51 9.51 -12.84 -4.90
C GLY A 51 8.44 -11.79 -5.25
N LEU A 52 7.25 -11.86 -4.66
CA LEU A 52 6.13 -10.98 -5.00
C LEU A 52 6.37 -9.52 -4.62
N ILE A 53 7.18 -9.26 -3.58
CA ILE A 53 7.54 -7.90 -3.16
C ILE A 53 8.45 -7.22 -4.20
N GLY A 54 9.31 -7.98 -4.88
CA GLY A 54 10.18 -7.48 -5.94
C GLY A 54 9.55 -7.43 -7.34
N ALA A 55 8.30 -7.89 -7.50
CA ALA A 55 7.69 -8.10 -8.81
C ALA A 55 7.76 -6.87 -9.73
N THR A 56 7.50 -5.67 -9.20
CA THR A 56 7.43 -4.41 -9.95
C THR A 56 8.69 -3.56 -9.86
N ILE A 57 9.70 -4.02 -9.17
CA ILE A 57 11.00 -3.35 -8.99
C ILE A 57 11.94 -3.84 -10.09
N LYS A 58 12.81 -2.94 -10.59
CA LYS A 58 13.73 -3.28 -11.68
C LYS A 58 14.73 -4.39 -11.33
N GLU A 59 15.15 -5.12 -12.35
CA GLU A 59 16.07 -6.25 -12.22
C GLU A 59 17.45 -5.86 -11.68
N ASP A 60 17.93 -4.65 -12.00
CA ASP A 60 19.24 -4.13 -11.58
C ASP A 60 19.39 -3.99 -10.05
N VAL A 61 18.27 -3.99 -9.32
CA VAL A 61 18.23 -3.93 -7.86
C VAL A 61 17.55 -5.16 -7.24
N GLY A 62 17.42 -6.25 -8.00
CA GLY A 62 16.96 -7.56 -7.53
C GLY A 62 15.47 -7.83 -7.68
N GLY A 63 14.74 -6.98 -8.39
CA GLY A 63 13.32 -7.19 -8.73
C GLY A 63 13.12 -8.00 -10.02
N ALA A 64 11.86 -8.16 -10.43
CA ALA A 64 11.47 -8.85 -11.67
C ALA A 64 11.15 -7.89 -12.84
N GLY A 65 11.10 -6.58 -12.59
CA GLY A 65 10.90 -5.56 -13.62
C GLY A 65 9.54 -5.55 -14.29
N LEU A 66 8.53 -6.15 -13.69
CA LEU A 66 7.18 -6.19 -14.25
C LEU A 66 6.51 -4.81 -14.20
N ASP A 67 5.51 -4.64 -15.04
CA ASP A 67 4.81 -3.37 -15.20
C ASP A 67 3.73 -3.11 -14.12
N ILE A 68 3.02 -2.00 -14.29
CA ILE A 68 1.95 -1.57 -13.38
C ILE A 68 0.77 -2.57 -13.31
N LEU A 69 0.56 -3.39 -14.34
CA LEU A 69 -0.51 -4.39 -14.30
C LEU A 69 -0.20 -5.50 -13.30
N ALA A 70 1.08 -5.86 -13.12
CA ALA A 70 1.49 -6.78 -12.04
C ALA A 70 1.16 -6.19 -10.65
N LEU A 71 1.41 -4.88 -10.42
CA LEU A 71 0.99 -4.20 -9.20
C LEU A 71 -0.53 -4.31 -9.00
N VAL A 72 -1.32 -4.02 -10.05
CA VAL A 72 -2.79 -4.11 -10.01
C VAL A 72 -3.25 -5.52 -9.64
N CYS A 73 -2.65 -6.56 -10.22
CA CYS A 73 -2.96 -7.96 -9.91
C CYS A 73 -2.70 -8.29 -8.42
N LEU A 74 -1.55 -7.89 -7.90
CA LEU A 74 -1.16 -8.12 -6.50
C LEU A 74 -2.11 -7.41 -5.53
N LEU A 75 -2.40 -6.13 -5.78
CA LEU A 75 -3.25 -5.33 -4.90
C LEU A 75 -4.73 -5.73 -4.98
N ARG A 76 -5.19 -6.17 -6.16
CA ARG A 76 -6.53 -6.76 -6.29
C ARG A 76 -6.65 -8.04 -5.46
N ALA A 77 -5.65 -8.92 -5.49
CA ALA A 77 -5.60 -10.12 -4.66
C ALA A 77 -5.57 -9.78 -3.17
N GLN A 78 -4.77 -8.77 -2.75
CA GLN A 78 -4.80 -8.25 -1.38
C GLN A 78 -6.20 -7.80 -0.97
N GLY A 79 -6.90 -7.04 -1.82
CA GLY A 79 -8.26 -6.58 -1.56
C GLY A 79 -9.28 -7.71 -1.47
N GLN A 80 -9.18 -8.74 -2.31
CA GLN A 80 -10.08 -9.90 -2.29
C GLN A 80 -10.07 -10.64 -0.97
N HIS A 81 -8.94 -10.65 -0.26
CA HIS A 81 -8.73 -11.35 1.00
C HIS A 81 -8.66 -10.43 2.22
N VAL A 82 -8.71 -9.11 2.00
CA VAL A 82 -8.48 -8.09 3.06
C VAL A 82 -7.17 -8.39 3.82
N ALA A 83 -6.11 -8.74 3.05
CA ALA A 83 -4.87 -9.25 3.61
C ALA A 83 -4.14 -8.20 4.46
N PRO A 84 -3.88 -8.44 5.76
CA PRO A 84 -3.31 -7.47 6.69
C PRO A 84 -1.79 -7.43 6.58
N ILE A 85 -1.28 -7.02 5.44
CA ILE A 85 0.15 -6.83 5.15
C ILE A 85 0.38 -5.47 4.48
N PRO A 86 1.55 -4.85 4.66
CA PRO A 86 1.88 -3.51 4.14
C PRO A 86 2.19 -3.53 2.63
N LEU A 87 1.43 -4.30 1.82
CA LEU A 87 1.74 -4.51 0.41
C LEU A 87 1.61 -3.22 -0.40
N LEU A 88 0.44 -2.54 -0.30
CA LEU A 88 0.19 -1.28 -1.03
C LEU A 88 1.23 -0.20 -0.67
N PRO A 89 1.40 0.19 0.61
CA PRO A 89 2.33 1.27 0.93
C PRO A 89 3.78 0.93 0.57
N THR A 90 4.21 -0.32 0.73
CA THR A 90 5.57 -0.74 0.40
C THR A 90 5.83 -0.71 -1.10
N LEU A 91 4.94 -1.29 -1.92
CA LEU A 91 5.14 -1.34 -3.37
C LEU A 91 5.05 0.05 -4.02
N VAL A 92 4.08 0.88 -3.64
CA VAL A 92 3.94 2.25 -4.15
C VAL A 92 5.18 3.07 -3.81
N SER A 93 5.68 2.96 -2.58
CA SER A 93 6.88 3.67 -2.15
C SER A 93 8.14 3.16 -2.85
N ALA A 94 8.31 1.84 -2.95
CA ALA A 94 9.45 1.24 -3.62
C ALA A 94 9.51 1.60 -5.11
N MET A 95 8.39 1.55 -5.83
CA MET A 95 8.30 1.98 -7.23
C MET A 95 8.60 3.49 -7.39
N THR A 96 8.23 4.31 -6.40
CA THR A 96 8.57 5.75 -6.42
C THR A 96 10.08 5.96 -6.28
N VAL A 97 10.72 5.24 -5.34
CA VAL A 97 12.18 5.26 -5.19
C VAL A 97 12.88 4.71 -6.43
N ASP A 98 12.38 3.62 -7.01
CA ASP A 98 12.95 3.02 -8.22
C ASP A 98 12.94 3.98 -9.42
N LYS A 99 11.89 4.79 -9.53
CA LYS A 99 11.73 5.73 -10.64
C LYS A 99 12.49 7.05 -10.46
N PHE A 100 12.52 7.60 -9.26
CA PHE A 100 13.00 8.97 -8.99
C PHE A 100 14.20 9.02 -8.04
N GLY A 101 14.50 7.95 -7.33
CA GLY A 101 15.64 7.88 -6.44
C GLY A 101 16.98 7.98 -7.19
N THR A 102 17.99 8.53 -6.53
CA THR A 102 19.37 8.47 -7.03
C THR A 102 19.85 7.02 -7.05
N ASP A 103 20.88 6.71 -7.86
CA ASP A 103 21.45 5.37 -7.94
C ASP A 103 21.90 4.86 -6.55
N ASP A 104 22.44 5.74 -5.71
CA ASP A 104 22.83 5.43 -4.33
C ASP A 104 21.63 5.03 -3.49
N LYS A 105 20.53 5.79 -3.53
CA LYS A 105 19.30 5.48 -2.79
C LYS A 105 18.62 4.21 -3.31
N ARG A 106 18.56 4.04 -4.62
CA ARG A 106 18.02 2.82 -5.24
C ARG A 106 18.85 1.59 -4.80
N GLY A 107 20.18 1.66 -4.96
CA GLY A 107 21.08 0.56 -4.65
C GLY A 107 21.17 0.21 -3.16
N SER A 108 20.98 1.17 -2.26
CA SER A 108 21.02 0.92 -0.81
C SER A 108 19.69 0.47 -0.22
N LEU A 109 18.55 0.85 -0.80
CA LEU A 109 17.24 0.64 -0.18
C LEU A 109 16.43 -0.47 -0.86
N LEU A 110 16.38 -0.49 -2.20
CA LEU A 110 15.49 -1.41 -2.91
C LEU A 110 15.83 -2.89 -2.72
N PRO A 111 17.11 -3.33 -2.68
CA PRO A 111 17.44 -4.73 -2.39
C PRO A 111 16.95 -5.18 -1.00
N GLU A 112 16.98 -4.28 0.00
CA GLU A 112 16.51 -4.59 1.35
C GLU A 112 14.98 -4.66 1.44
N ILE A 113 14.27 -3.92 0.58
CA ILE A 113 12.81 -4.04 0.45
C ILE A 113 12.45 -5.33 -0.27
N VAL A 114 13.11 -5.64 -1.39
CA VAL A 114 12.85 -6.85 -2.17
C VAL A 114 13.06 -8.12 -1.34
N ASN A 115 14.08 -8.16 -0.49
CA ASN A 115 14.34 -9.29 0.40
C ASN A 115 13.55 -9.23 1.73
N GLY A 116 12.68 -8.22 1.93
CA GLY A 116 11.80 -8.08 3.08
C GLY A 116 12.47 -7.62 4.38
N SER A 117 13.76 -7.28 4.36
CA SER A 117 14.48 -6.82 5.56
C SER A 117 14.15 -5.38 5.95
N LYS A 118 13.58 -4.58 5.04
CA LYS A 118 13.06 -3.23 5.27
C LYS A 118 11.67 -3.04 4.72
N LEU A 119 10.90 -2.21 5.40
CA LEU A 119 9.58 -1.77 4.99
C LEU A 119 9.59 -0.27 4.67
N LEU A 120 8.90 0.10 3.60
CA LEU A 120 8.61 1.48 3.25
C LEU A 120 7.13 1.77 3.37
N THR A 121 6.83 2.98 3.80
CA THR A 121 5.48 3.57 3.70
C THR A 121 5.55 4.97 3.10
N PHE A 122 4.40 5.62 2.94
CA PHE A 122 4.33 7.00 2.48
C PHE A 122 3.38 7.83 3.35
N ALA A 123 3.64 9.14 3.39
CA ALA A 123 2.91 10.13 4.16
C ALA A 123 2.60 11.32 3.25
N SER A 124 1.39 11.38 2.72
CA SER A 124 0.99 12.39 1.74
C SER A 124 -0.18 13.25 2.20
N GLN A 125 -0.98 12.79 3.18
CA GLN A 125 -2.18 13.49 3.63
C GLN A 125 -1.86 14.43 4.80
N GLU A 126 -2.57 15.56 4.83
CA GLU A 126 -2.44 16.59 5.85
C GLU A 126 -3.81 17.02 6.35
N PHE A 127 -3.86 17.49 7.60
CA PHE A 127 -5.13 17.92 8.19
C PHE A 127 -5.67 19.16 7.48
N LEU A 128 -6.93 19.13 7.06
CA LEU A 128 -7.62 20.20 6.33
C LEU A 128 -6.95 20.61 5.00
N ASN A 129 -6.15 19.75 4.40
CA ASN A 129 -5.56 19.96 3.09
C ASN A 129 -5.84 18.79 2.16
N ASP A 130 -6.74 18.99 1.21
CA ASP A 130 -7.12 17.98 0.19
C ASP A 130 -6.31 18.14 -1.11
N HIS A 131 -5.40 19.12 -1.18
CA HIS A 131 -4.59 19.43 -2.35
C HIS A 131 -3.28 18.64 -2.34
N PHE A 132 -3.30 17.43 -2.89
CA PHE A 132 -2.13 16.55 -2.92
C PHE A 132 -0.87 17.21 -3.52
N MET A 133 -1.06 18.09 -4.52
CA MET A 133 0.04 18.79 -5.20
C MET A 133 0.49 20.07 -4.49
N GLU A 134 -0.12 20.44 -3.39
CA GLU A 134 0.15 21.64 -2.62
C GLU A 134 0.33 21.31 -1.12
N PRO A 135 1.32 20.44 -0.78
CA PRO A 135 1.55 20.09 0.61
C PRO A 135 1.97 21.33 1.44
N VAL A 136 1.59 21.35 2.71
CA VAL A 136 1.99 22.41 3.66
C VAL A 136 3.18 22.04 4.52
N THR A 137 3.56 20.75 4.57
CA THR A 137 4.82 20.30 5.17
C THR A 137 5.98 20.91 4.40
N SER A 138 6.86 21.66 5.08
CA SER A 138 8.00 22.34 4.44
C SER A 138 9.23 21.44 4.34
N TYR A 139 10.01 21.63 3.28
CA TYR A 139 11.36 21.10 3.12
C TYR A 139 12.33 22.26 2.92
N GLU A 140 13.32 22.38 3.79
CA GLU A 140 14.34 23.42 3.72
C GLU A 140 15.71 22.86 4.11
N ASN A 141 16.71 23.02 3.24
CA ASN A 141 18.11 22.65 3.52
C ASN A 141 18.29 21.21 4.03
N GLY A 142 17.57 20.24 3.49
CA GLY A 142 17.66 18.83 3.90
C GLY A 142 16.84 18.49 5.15
N LEU A 143 15.97 19.38 5.61
CA LEU A 143 15.12 19.19 6.79
C LEU A 143 13.65 19.36 6.42
N ILE A 144 12.77 18.52 7.01
CA ILE A 144 11.32 18.67 6.91
C ILE A 144 10.71 19.11 8.24
N THR A 145 9.65 19.92 8.13
CA THR A 145 8.84 20.37 9.28
C THR A 145 7.36 20.37 8.88
N GLY A 146 6.52 19.69 9.65
CA GLY A 146 5.09 19.60 9.39
C GLY A 146 4.49 18.34 9.99
N THR A 147 3.20 18.10 9.70
CA THR A 147 2.49 16.93 10.21
C THR A 147 1.74 16.22 9.08
N LYS A 148 1.90 14.92 9.01
CA LYS A 148 1.19 14.02 8.11
C LYS A 148 0.24 13.12 8.89
N ILE A 149 -0.89 12.82 8.29
CA ILE A 149 -1.93 11.97 8.88
C ILE A 149 -2.19 10.76 7.98
N VAL A 150 -2.94 9.77 8.51
CA VAL A 150 -3.37 8.58 7.75
C VAL A 150 -2.19 7.80 7.17
N VAL A 151 -1.10 7.68 7.94
CA VAL A 151 0.08 6.93 7.51
C VAL A 151 -0.08 5.47 7.91
N GLU A 152 -0.18 4.60 6.92
CA GLU A 152 -0.33 3.15 7.15
C GLU A 152 1.01 2.52 7.56
N TYR A 153 0.97 1.58 8.51
CA TYR A 153 2.14 0.79 8.95
C TYR A 153 3.39 1.59 9.36
N ALA A 154 3.25 2.85 9.79
CA ALA A 154 4.40 3.67 10.18
C ALA A 154 5.19 3.07 11.35
N ASN A 155 4.54 2.35 12.26
CA ASN A 155 5.17 1.65 13.37
C ASN A 155 6.04 0.44 12.96
N HIS A 156 5.88 -0.04 11.74
CA HIS A 156 6.63 -1.18 11.19
C HIS A 156 7.62 -0.77 10.11
N ALA A 157 7.43 0.39 9.50
CA ALA A 157 8.28 0.88 8.43
C ALA A 157 9.62 1.39 8.96
N ASP A 158 10.69 1.18 8.18
CA ASP A 158 12.02 1.74 8.46
C ASP A 158 12.15 3.16 7.91
N SER A 159 11.48 3.45 6.79
CA SER A 159 11.51 4.76 6.15
C SER A 159 10.14 5.14 5.59
N VAL A 160 9.93 6.45 5.44
CA VAL A 160 8.68 6.99 4.89
C VAL A 160 8.98 7.97 3.76
N LEU A 161 8.21 7.86 2.67
CA LEU A 161 8.17 8.90 1.65
C LEU A 161 7.22 10.01 2.10
N VAL A 162 7.69 11.24 2.12
CA VAL A 162 6.92 12.41 2.57
C VAL A 162 6.79 13.39 1.42
N THR A 163 5.56 13.80 1.10
CA THR A 163 5.33 14.94 0.21
C THR A 163 5.53 16.24 1.00
N ALA A 164 6.32 17.15 0.45
CA ALA A 164 6.64 18.43 1.09
C ALA A 164 6.71 19.55 0.06
N ILE A 165 6.85 20.79 0.50
CA ILE A 165 7.05 21.97 -0.34
C ILE A 165 8.47 22.53 -0.13
N ASP A 166 9.22 22.71 -1.21
CA ASP A 166 10.54 23.32 -1.27
C ASP A 166 10.41 24.68 -1.99
N GLY A 167 10.28 25.75 -1.23
CA GLY A 167 9.86 27.05 -1.77
C GLY A 167 8.44 26.94 -2.37
N ASP A 168 8.32 27.01 -3.69
CA ASP A 168 7.05 26.89 -4.43
C ASP A 168 6.92 25.54 -5.17
N GLU A 169 7.87 24.63 -4.98
CA GLU A 169 7.89 23.35 -5.68
C GLU A 169 7.50 22.20 -4.75
N PRO A 170 6.45 21.41 -5.09
CA PRO A 170 6.17 20.17 -4.37
C PRO A 170 7.26 19.14 -4.66
N VAL A 171 7.68 18.43 -3.62
CA VAL A 171 8.77 17.46 -3.65
C VAL A 171 8.38 16.18 -2.93
N VAL A 172 9.06 15.07 -3.26
CA VAL A 172 9.04 13.84 -2.47
C VAL A 172 10.38 13.70 -1.78
N CYS A 173 10.33 13.50 -0.47
CA CYS A 173 11.50 13.26 0.36
C CYS A 173 11.41 11.87 1.00
N ILE A 174 12.55 11.25 1.27
CA ILE A 174 12.66 10.04 2.07
C ILE A 174 13.20 10.39 3.45
N VAL A 175 12.61 9.80 4.48
CA VAL A 175 12.92 10.06 5.89
C VAL A 175 13.10 8.73 6.61
N ASP A 176 14.13 8.63 7.44
CA ASP A 176 14.32 7.50 8.37
C ASP A 176 13.37 7.67 9.56
N LEU A 177 12.48 6.71 9.79
CA LEU A 177 11.51 6.75 10.89
C LEU A 177 12.14 6.59 12.28
N LYS A 178 13.44 6.27 12.35
CA LYS A 178 14.22 6.22 13.60
C LYS A 178 14.76 7.59 14.01
N ASP A 179 14.56 8.65 13.19
CA ASP A 179 15.00 10.02 13.55
C ASP A 179 14.28 10.47 14.83
N PRO A 180 15.03 10.95 15.87
CA PRO A 180 14.44 11.36 17.15
C PRO A 180 13.57 12.61 17.07
N ASN A 181 13.61 13.37 15.96
CA ASN A 181 12.78 14.53 15.71
C ASN A 181 11.40 14.17 15.08
N ILE A 182 11.04 12.88 15.08
CA ILE A 182 9.72 12.42 14.65
C ILE A 182 8.90 12.03 15.87
N THR A 183 7.71 12.60 15.96
CA THR A 183 6.70 12.13 16.91
C THR A 183 5.66 11.32 16.15
N MET A 184 5.46 10.05 16.56
CA MET A 184 4.45 9.16 15.99
C MET A 184 3.29 8.98 16.98
N ARG A 185 2.06 9.17 16.51
CA ARG A 185 0.85 8.96 17.29
C ARG A 185 -0.12 8.04 16.53
N ALA A 186 -0.49 6.93 17.17
CA ALA A 186 -1.52 6.07 16.63
C ALA A 186 -2.89 6.77 16.64
N THR A 187 -3.67 6.56 15.61
CA THR A 187 -5.02 7.12 15.45
C THR A 187 -5.99 6.01 15.10
N ASP A 188 -7.21 6.09 15.62
CA ASP A 188 -8.26 5.13 15.33
C ASP A 188 -8.79 5.32 13.90
N SER A 189 -9.15 4.22 13.27
CA SER A 189 -9.72 4.18 11.92
C SER A 189 -11.05 3.44 11.93
N THR A 190 -12.00 3.88 11.09
CA THR A 190 -13.25 3.14 10.85
C THR A 190 -13.03 1.82 10.11
N ARG A 191 -11.85 1.62 9.51
CA ARG A 191 -11.43 0.35 8.89
C ARG A 191 -10.93 -0.67 9.94
N GLY A 192 -10.71 -0.22 11.19
CA GLY A 192 -10.19 -1.03 12.30
C GLY A 192 -8.67 -1.13 12.32
N GLU A 193 -7.96 -0.91 11.24
CA GLU A 193 -6.52 -0.92 11.18
C GLU A 193 -5.91 0.35 11.80
N PRO A 194 -4.73 0.27 12.44
CA PRO A 194 -4.06 1.42 13.00
C PRO A 194 -3.51 2.32 11.90
N LEU A 195 -3.85 3.61 11.99
CA LEU A 195 -3.25 4.67 11.19
C LEU A 195 -2.40 5.55 12.09
N TRP A 196 -1.44 6.22 11.51
CA TRP A 196 -0.48 7.02 12.25
C TRP A 196 -0.48 8.47 11.81
N GLU A 197 -0.34 9.35 12.78
CA GLU A 197 0.06 10.73 12.58
C GLU A 197 1.57 10.84 12.81
N LEU A 198 2.27 11.47 11.88
CA LEU A 198 3.71 11.73 11.95
C LEU A 198 3.94 13.23 11.99
N SER A 199 4.54 13.73 13.07
CA SER A 199 4.97 15.12 13.20
C SER A 199 6.48 15.20 13.10
N PHE A 200 6.97 16.04 12.18
CA PHE A 200 8.37 16.25 11.87
C PHE A 200 8.82 17.61 12.39
N GLU A 201 9.88 17.63 13.21
CA GLU A 201 10.45 18.84 13.79
C GLU A 201 11.89 19.04 13.30
N LYS A 202 12.06 19.65 12.11
CA LYS A 202 13.37 19.78 11.45
C LYS A 202 14.07 18.43 11.30
N THR A 203 13.30 17.43 10.86
CA THR A 203 13.74 16.05 10.67
C THR A 203 14.58 15.94 9.41
N ALA A 204 15.69 15.22 9.46
CA ALA A 204 16.55 15.00 8.30
C ALA A 204 15.80 14.25 7.18
N ALA A 205 15.92 14.76 5.95
CA ALA A 205 15.21 14.22 4.80
C ALA A 205 16.05 14.33 3.53
N ASP A 206 16.04 13.30 2.72
CA ASP A 206 16.67 13.27 1.41
C ASP A 206 15.63 13.50 0.31
N LYS A 207 15.73 14.61 -0.41
CA LYS A 207 14.86 14.88 -1.56
C LYS A 207 15.18 13.92 -2.69
N ILE A 208 14.18 13.16 -3.16
CA ILE A 208 14.32 12.19 -4.26
C ILE A 208 13.70 12.67 -5.57
N GLY A 209 12.79 13.64 -5.53
CA GLY A 209 12.18 14.19 -6.74
C GLY A 209 11.38 15.46 -6.49
N GLY A 210 11.10 16.20 -7.57
CA GLY A 210 10.28 17.40 -7.60
C GLY A 210 8.82 17.11 -7.95
N ARG A 211 8.15 18.10 -8.55
CA ARG A 211 6.71 18.07 -8.93
C ARG A 211 6.30 16.80 -9.68
N GLU A 212 7.14 16.32 -10.60
CA GLU A 212 6.83 15.11 -11.36
C GLU A 212 6.73 13.86 -10.47
N SER A 213 7.59 13.76 -9.44
CA SER A 213 7.55 12.63 -8.51
C SER A 213 6.31 12.66 -7.62
N VAL A 214 5.87 13.84 -7.19
CA VAL A 214 4.62 14.00 -6.42
C VAL A 214 3.41 13.62 -7.28
N TYR A 215 3.36 14.12 -8.52
CA TYR A 215 2.27 13.80 -9.45
C TYR A 215 2.22 12.29 -9.76
N TRP A 216 3.38 11.67 -10.01
CA TRP A 216 3.46 10.24 -10.27
C TRP A 216 3.05 9.41 -9.05
N LEU A 217 3.53 9.78 -7.85
CA LEU A 217 3.13 9.13 -6.60
C LEU A 217 1.59 9.19 -6.41
N PHE A 218 0.99 10.33 -6.70
CA PHE A 218 -0.47 10.47 -6.65
C PHE A 218 -1.19 9.55 -7.64
N GLN A 219 -0.72 9.46 -8.88
CA GLN A 219 -1.33 8.62 -9.91
C GLN A 219 -1.22 7.13 -9.55
N ILE A 220 -0.02 6.66 -9.15
CA ILE A 220 0.17 5.25 -8.80
C ILE A 220 -0.64 4.88 -7.55
N LEU A 221 -0.76 5.78 -6.59
CA LEU A 221 -1.59 5.59 -5.40
C LEU A 221 -3.07 5.43 -5.79
N LEU A 222 -3.60 6.28 -6.67
CA LEU A 222 -4.99 6.16 -7.14
C LEU A 222 -5.24 4.82 -7.84
N VAL A 223 -4.36 4.40 -8.73
CA VAL A 223 -4.44 3.09 -9.41
C VAL A 223 -4.42 1.96 -8.37
N SER A 224 -3.53 2.04 -7.39
CA SER A 224 -3.40 1.06 -6.31
C SER A 224 -4.65 0.94 -5.46
N LEU A 225 -5.23 2.07 -5.04
CA LEU A 225 -6.49 2.10 -4.28
C LEU A 225 -7.66 1.54 -5.09
N CYS A 226 -7.75 1.85 -6.39
CA CYS A 226 -8.74 1.26 -7.28
C CYS A 226 -8.59 -0.27 -7.38
N ALA A 227 -7.35 -0.78 -7.44
CA ALA A 227 -7.09 -2.21 -7.50
C ALA A 227 -7.53 -2.94 -6.21
N VAL A 228 -7.17 -2.41 -5.04
CA VAL A 228 -7.63 -2.94 -3.75
C VAL A 228 -9.16 -2.90 -3.65
N GLN A 229 -9.78 -1.75 -3.98
CA GLN A 229 -11.23 -1.58 -3.93
C GLN A 229 -11.95 -2.56 -4.87
N LEU A 230 -11.40 -2.82 -6.05
CA LEU A 230 -11.93 -3.82 -6.98
C LEU A 230 -11.95 -5.19 -6.33
N GLY A 231 -10.85 -5.62 -5.72
CA GLY A 231 -10.75 -6.90 -5.02
C GLY A 231 -11.78 -7.04 -3.89
N VAL A 232 -11.88 -6.02 -3.03
CA VAL A 232 -12.87 -5.99 -1.93
C VAL A 232 -14.30 -6.11 -2.49
N THR A 233 -14.61 -5.34 -3.54
CA THR A 233 -15.95 -5.32 -4.14
C THR A 233 -16.31 -6.67 -4.77
N GLU A 234 -15.38 -7.31 -5.48
CA GLU A 234 -15.59 -8.63 -6.07
C GLU A 234 -15.91 -9.70 -5.02
N THR A 235 -15.16 -9.72 -3.93
CA THR A 235 -15.40 -10.68 -2.84
C THR A 235 -16.72 -10.39 -2.13
N ALA A 236 -17.02 -9.14 -1.81
CA ALA A 236 -18.29 -8.74 -1.20
C ALA A 236 -19.49 -9.12 -2.09
N LEU A 237 -19.39 -8.94 -3.41
CA LEU A 237 -20.42 -9.33 -4.36
C LEU A 237 -20.63 -10.86 -4.37
N LYS A 238 -19.54 -11.65 -4.46
CA LYS A 238 -19.61 -13.12 -4.43
C LYS A 238 -20.21 -13.63 -3.14
N MET A 239 -19.78 -13.13 -1.99
CA MET A 239 -20.33 -13.48 -0.66
C MET A 239 -21.81 -13.15 -0.56
N THR A 240 -22.23 -11.99 -1.05
CA THR A 240 -23.63 -11.56 -1.05
C THR A 240 -24.47 -12.49 -1.95
N ALA A 241 -23.99 -12.82 -3.14
CA ALA A 241 -24.68 -13.71 -4.07
C ALA A 241 -24.85 -15.10 -3.48
N SER A 242 -23.80 -15.67 -2.89
CA SER A 242 -23.88 -16.98 -2.21
C SER A 242 -24.86 -16.94 -1.05
N TYR A 243 -24.72 -15.98 -0.14
CA TYR A 243 -25.61 -15.84 1.01
C TYR A 243 -27.09 -15.71 0.63
N THR A 244 -27.41 -14.87 -0.35
CA THR A 244 -28.81 -14.66 -0.80
C THR A 244 -29.38 -15.87 -1.51
N SER A 245 -28.54 -16.70 -2.13
CA SER A 245 -28.96 -17.96 -2.79
C SER A 245 -29.30 -19.06 -1.79
N GLU A 246 -28.68 -19.05 -0.61
CA GLU A 246 -28.87 -20.07 0.43
C GLU A 246 -29.88 -19.64 1.51
N ARG A 247 -29.88 -18.35 1.86
CA ARG A 247 -30.72 -17.81 2.92
C ARG A 247 -32.19 -17.78 2.52
N GLU A 248 -33.03 -18.54 3.21
CA GLU A 248 -34.48 -18.54 3.01
C GLU A 248 -35.21 -17.61 3.97
N GLN A 249 -36.14 -16.86 3.42
CA GLN A 249 -37.17 -16.09 4.15
C GLN A 249 -38.48 -16.16 3.37
N PHE A 250 -39.61 -16.18 4.10
CA PHE A 250 -40.95 -16.30 3.50
C PHE A 250 -41.10 -17.56 2.62
N GLY A 251 -40.41 -18.66 2.99
CA GLY A 251 -40.52 -19.96 2.32
C GLY A 251 -39.76 -20.08 0.98
N ARG A 252 -38.79 -19.18 0.72
CA ARG A 252 -37.95 -19.23 -0.50
C ARG A 252 -36.64 -18.49 -0.32
N PRO A 253 -35.57 -18.81 -1.12
CA PRO A 253 -34.31 -18.09 -1.09
C PRO A 253 -34.46 -16.61 -1.38
N LEU A 254 -33.64 -15.78 -0.70
CA LEU A 254 -33.67 -14.31 -0.88
C LEU A 254 -33.40 -13.90 -2.32
N ALA A 255 -32.51 -14.58 -3.02
CA ALA A 255 -32.19 -14.35 -4.44
C ALA A 255 -33.41 -14.45 -5.38
N THR A 256 -34.52 -15.07 -4.94
CA THR A 256 -35.75 -15.16 -5.77
C THR A 256 -36.63 -13.91 -5.70
N PHE A 257 -36.33 -12.97 -4.81
CA PHE A 257 -37.06 -11.72 -4.73
C PHE A 257 -36.52 -10.72 -5.76
N GLN A 258 -37.41 -10.11 -6.53
CA GLN A 258 -37.05 -9.20 -7.63
C GLN A 258 -36.09 -8.07 -7.20
N ALA A 259 -36.30 -7.51 -6.00
CA ALA A 259 -35.45 -6.44 -5.46
C ALA A 259 -34.01 -6.89 -5.14
N VAL A 260 -33.75 -8.19 -5.04
CA VAL A 260 -32.41 -8.79 -4.78
C VAL A 260 -31.77 -9.25 -6.09
N THR A 261 -32.60 -9.70 -7.07
CA THR A 261 -32.13 -10.23 -8.35
C THR A 261 -31.65 -9.11 -9.29
N GLN A 262 -32.16 -7.91 -9.17
CA GLN A 262 -31.82 -6.72 -9.99
C GLN A 262 -30.72 -5.86 -9.35
#